data_e24b4c1638bbcd64f8707e4470b6bf32
#
_entry.id   e24b4c1638bbcd64f8707e4470b6bf32
#
_cell.length_a   1.000
_cell.length_b   1.000
_cell.length_c   1.000
_cell.angle_alpha   90.00
_cell.angle_beta   90.00
_cell.angle_gamma   90.00
#
_symmetry.space_group_name_H-M   'P 1'
#
loop_
_entity.id
_entity.type
_entity.pdbx_description
1 polymer ?
#
loop_
_entity_poly.entity_id
_entity_poly.type
_entity_poly.pdbx_seq_one_letter_code
_entity_poly.pdbx_strand_id
1 'polypeptide(L)'
;MLDVRDLHAWYGKSHILQGVHLRVGAGECVSLVGRNGVGRSTTIRAIMGMVDAQGSVRFKDAEILGLESFRIAHRGLGYVPESRDIFPTLTVRQNLELGMKAKGRTGRWSVEDVFRLFPRLAERGDTQGGVLSGGEQQMLTLARTLMGDPDLVMIDEPTEGLAPKLVELVADLFREIKRRGVAILLVEQKLAIALELSERMYVMGHGQIVFEGAPDDLRGNTLVRREWLEV
;
A
#
# COMPACT_ATOMS: atom_id res chain seq x y z
N MET A 1 14.11 3.83 -5.82
CA MET A 1 13.13 4.83 -5.36
C MET A 1 12.96 4.80 -3.84
N LEU A 2 12.54 3.70 -3.23
CA LEU A 2 12.55 3.44 -1.79
C LEU A 2 13.68 2.47 -1.45
N ASP A 3 14.47 2.75 -0.42
CA ASP A 3 15.54 1.89 0.10
C ASP A 3 15.45 1.89 1.64
N VAL A 4 15.13 0.73 2.19
CA VAL A 4 14.98 0.48 3.63
C VAL A 4 16.13 -0.40 4.08
N ARG A 5 16.86 0.03 5.11
CA ARG A 5 18.03 -0.67 5.62
C ARG A 5 18.01 -0.75 7.13
N ASP A 6 18.18 -1.96 7.62
CA ASP A 6 18.29 -2.26 9.04
C ASP A 6 17.15 -1.63 9.85
N LEU A 7 15.90 -1.76 9.35
CA LEU A 7 14.76 -1.13 9.96
C LEU A 7 14.28 -1.96 11.15
N HIS A 8 14.35 -1.33 12.31
CA HIS A 8 13.79 -1.83 13.57
C HIS A 8 12.57 -0.98 13.96
N ALA A 9 11.55 -1.59 14.56
CA ALA A 9 10.37 -0.86 15.04
C ALA A 9 9.77 -1.49 16.28
N TRP A 10 9.15 -0.64 17.12
CA TRP A 10 8.60 -1.04 18.42
C TRP A 10 7.19 -0.51 18.64
N TYR A 11 6.38 -1.29 19.37
CA TYR A 11 5.19 -0.82 20.07
C TYR A 11 5.47 -0.88 21.57
N GLY A 12 5.77 0.24 22.18
CA GLY A 12 6.25 0.31 23.56
C GLY A 12 7.51 -0.53 23.75
N LYS A 13 7.44 -1.63 24.52
CA LYS A 13 8.58 -2.54 24.75
C LYS A 13 8.67 -3.69 23.75
N SER A 14 7.66 -3.89 22.92
CA SER A 14 7.62 -5.00 21.96
C SER A 14 8.39 -4.66 20.70
N HIS A 15 9.51 -5.35 20.46
CA HIS A 15 10.35 -5.22 19.26
C HIS A 15 9.74 -6.06 18.12
N ILE A 16 9.13 -5.41 17.16
CA ILE A 16 8.37 -6.05 16.08
C ILE A 16 9.23 -6.25 14.83
N LEU A 17 9.94 -5.21 14.40
CA LEU A 17 10.84 -5.31 13.24
C LEU A 17 12.27 -5.45 13.71
N GLN A 18 13.00 -6.42 13.15
CA GLN A 18 14.31 -6.85 13.62
C GLN A 18 15.34 -6.79 12.48
N GLY A 19 15.59 -5.58 11.94
CA GLY A 19 16.55 -5.38 10.86
C GLY A 19 15.96 -5.68 9.48
N VAL A 20 14.82 -5.06 9.13
CA VAL A 20 14.20 -5.25 7.81
C VAL A 20 14.97 -4.51 6.73
N HIS A 21 15.27 -5.21 5.62
CA HIS A 21 15.85 -4.67 4.41
C HIS A 21 14.90 -4.91 3.25
N LEU A 22 14.51 -3.85 2.55
CA LEU A 22 13.74 -3.97 1.30
C LEU A 22 13.96 -2.75 0.38
N ARG A 23 13.70 -2.94 -0.90
CA ARG A 23 13.81 -1.89 -1.92
C ARG A 23 12.61 -1.91 -2.84
N VAL A 24 12.22 -0.74 -3.32
CA VAL A 24 11.23 -0.58 -4.39
C VAL A 24 11.81 0.34 -5.46
N GLY A 25 11.88 -0.13 -6.69
CA GLY A 25 12.30 0.64 -7.86
C GLY A 25 11.24 1.65 -8.31
N ALA A 26 11.58 2.52 -9.24
CA ALA A 26 10.62 3.42 -9.88
C ALA A 26 9.68 2.63 -10.78
N GLY A 27 8.36 2.80 -10.61
CA GLY A 27 7.33 2.09 -11.38
C GLY A 27 7.25 0.57 -11.10
N GLU A 28 8.01 0.06 -10.14
CA GLU A 28 8.04 -1.36 -9.76
C GLU A 28 6.87 -1.67 -8.81
N CYS A 29 6.25 -2.83 -8.97
CA CYS A 29 5.34 -3.41 -7.99
C CYS A 29 6.07 -4.49 -7.19
N VAL A 30 6.19 -4.27 -5.90
CA VAL A 30 6.86 -5.17 -4.95
C VAL A 30 5.85 -5.61 -3.90
N SER A 31 5.77 -6.92 -3.63
CA SER A 31 4.94 -7.42 -2.55
C SER A 31 5.75 -7.85 -1.34
N LEU A 32 5.23 -7.52 -0.16
CA LEU A 32 5.67 -8.01 1.13
C LEU A 32 4.61 -8.97 1.68
N VAL A 33 4.91 -10.26 1.65
CA VAL A 33 3.99 -11.32 2.07
C VAL A 33 4.48 -12.02 3.33
N GLY A 34 3.61 -12.74 4.02
CA GLY A 34 3.91 -13.45 5.27
C GLY A 34 2.64 -13.74 6.06
N ARG A 35 2.75 -14.47 7.15
CA ARG A 35 1.63 -14.76 8.05
C ARG A 35 1.20 -13.52 8.84
N ASN A 36 0.02 -13.56 9.44
CA ASN A 36 -0.46 -12.48 10.30
C ASN A 36 0.47 -12.29 11.51
N GLY A 37 0.69 -11.04 11.89
CA GLY A 37 1.50 -10.69 13.07
C GLY A 37 3.01 -10.73 12.85
N VAL A 38 3.53 -11.02 11.64
CA VAL A 38 4.99 -11.07 11.39
C VAL A 38 5.64 -9.71 11.22
N GLY A 39 4.86 -8.60 11.14
CA GLY A 39 5.40 -7.25 11.05
C GLY A 39 5.16 -6.52 9.72
N ARG A 40 4.41 -7.09 8.78
CA ARG A 40 4.15 -6.50 7.44
C ARG A 40 3.58 -5.08 7.52
N SER A 41 2.43 -4.89 8.16
CA SER A 41 1.79 -3.57 8.33
C SER A 41 2.65 -2.63 9.17
N THR A 42 3.40 -3.18 10.16
CA THR A 42 4.36 -2.41 10.97
C THR A 42 5.48 -1.83 10.10
N THR A 43 5.92 -2.57 9.07
CA THR A 43 6.94 -2.08 8.12
C THR A 43 6.45 -0.81 7.40
N ILE A 44 5.23 -0.82 6.86
CA ILE A 44 4.67 0.37 6.21
C ILE A 44 4.49 1.51 7.22
N ARG A 45 3.97 1.23 8.42
CA ARG A 45 3.78 2.25 9.47
C ARG A 45 5.10 2.85 9.93
N ALA A 46 6.17 2.06 10.03
CA ALA A 46 7.51 2.56 10.35
C ALA A 46 8.06 3.47 9.24
N ILE A 47 7.90 3.09 7.97
CA ILE A 47 8.27 3.94 6.82
C ILE A 47 7.49 5.26 6.84
N MET A 48 6.21 5.24 7.24
CA MET A 48 5.36 6.44 7.33
C MET A 48 5.56 7.26 8.61
N GLY A 49 6.50 6.90 9.49
CA GLY A 49 6.75 7.63 10.74
C GLY A 49 5.59 7.54 11.75
N MET A 50 4.84 6.44 11.74
CA MET A 50 3.67 6.21 12.60
C MET A 50 3.99 5.37 13.84
N VAL A 51 5.19 4.84 13.94
CA VAL A 51 5.67 4.02 15.07
C VAL A 51 7.13 4.35 15.36
N ASP A 52 7.58 4.08 16.56
CA ASP A 52 8.99 4.25 16.93
C ASP A 52 9.85 3.30 16.11
N ALA A 53 10.84 3.86 15.41
CA ALA A 53 11.67 3.10 14.50
C ALA A 53 13.12 3.60 14.49
N GLN A 54 14.05 2.69 14.16
CA GLN A 54 15.48 2.96 13.98
C GLN A 54 15.98 2.28 12.69
N GLY A 55 17.11 2.75 12.16
CA GLY A 55 17.70 2.28 10.91
C GLY A 55 17.79 3.39 9.89
N SER A 56 17.55 3.10 8.61
CA SER A 56 17.51 4.10 7.54
C SER A 56 16.37 3.80 6.57
N VAL A 57 15.60 4.83 6.23
CA VAL A 57 14.57 4.78 5.19
C VAL A 57 14.81 5.93 4.22
N ARG A 58 15.27 5.62 3.01
CA ARG A 58 15.54 6.63 1.98
C ARG A 58 14.50 6.57 0.88
N PHE A 59 13.91 7.71 0.59
CA PHE A 59 13.00 7.88 -0.54
C PHE A 59 13.51 8.95 -1.49
N LYS A 60 13.69 8.61 -2.79
CA LYS A 60 14.31 9.50 -3.78
C LYS A 60 15.65 10.09 -3.27
N ASP A 61 16.50 9.21 -2.73
CA ASP A 61 17.81 9.53 -2.18
C ASP A 61 17.84 10.45 -0.95
N ALA A 62 16.69 10.84 -0.41
CA ALA A 62 16.58 11.59 0.84
C ALA A 62 16.16 10.69 2.00
N GLU A 63 16.82 10.86 3.16
CA GLU A 63 16.40 10.19 4.40
C GLU A 63 15.01 10.72 4.84
N ILE A 64 14.11 9.81 5.17
CA ILE A 64 12.74 10.14 5.63
C ILE A 64 12.40 9.55 7.00
N LEU A 65 13.24 8.66 7.55
CA LEU A 65 13.00 8.10 8.89
C LEU A 65 13.01 9.24 9.93
N GLY A 66 12.04 9.19 10.85
CA GLY A 66 11.87 10.22 11.88
C GLY A 66 11.16 11.50 11.42
N LEU A 67 10.76 11.60 10.16
CA LEU A 67 9.89 12.68 9.71
C LEU A 67 8.44 12.40 10.09
N GLU A 68 7.66 13.48 10.28
CA GLU A 68 6.21 13.40 10.47
C GLU A 68 5.52 12.86 9.20
N SER A 69 4.47 12.05 9.36
CA SER A 69 3.78 11.35 8.26
C SER A 69 3.33 12.28 7.13
N PHE A 70 2.85 13.50 7.47
CA PHE A 70 2.43 14.46 6.44
C PHE A 70 3.61 14.97 5.59
N ARG A 71 4.82 15.10 6.18
CA ARG A 71 6.03 15.49 5.44
C ARG A 71 6.47 14.37 4.48
N ILE A 72 6.33 13.11 4.92
CA ILE A 72 6.60 11.93 4.09
C ILE A 72 5.60 11.89 2.92
N ALA A 73 4.31 12.09 3.19
CA ALA A 73 3.27 12.14 2.16
C ALA A 73 3.51 13.26 1.14
N HIS A 74 3.91 14.45 1.57
CA HIS A 74 4.25 15.56 0.67
C HIS A 74 5.46 15.28 -0.24
N ARG A 75 6.34 14.35 0.14
CA ARG A 75 7.45 13.91 -0.72
C ARG A 75 7.02 12.93 -1.81
N GLY A 76 5.79 12.47 -1.78
CA GLY A 76 5.20 11.59 -2.79
C GLY A 76 5.02 10.14 -2.38
N LEU A 77 5.03 9.81 -1.07
CA LEU A 77 4.59 8.51 -0.58
C LEU A 77 3.10 8.55 -0.25
N GLY A 78 2.31 7.69 -0.90
CA GLY A 78 0.93 7.42 -0.53
C GLY A 78 0.84 6.23 0.42
N TYR A 79 -0.11 6.25 1.35
CA TYR A 79 -0.42 5.12 2.21
C TYR A 79 -1.91 4.82 2.22
N VAL A 80 -2.24 3.56 1.99
CA VAL A 80 -3.60 3.01 2.06
C VAL A 80 -3.62 1.99 3.19
N PRO A 81 -4.22 2.31 4.33
CA PRO A 81 -4.33 1.39 5.45
C PRO A 81 -5.41 0.32 5.22
N GLU A 82 -5.28 -0.80 5.91
CA GLU A 82 -6.29 -1.88 5.97
C GLU A 82 -7.66 -1.37 6.48
N SER A 83 -7.66 -0.39 7.40
CA SER A 83 -8.83 0.11 8.14
C SER A 83 -9.82 0.94 7.32
N ARG A 84 -9.62 1.09 6.00
CA ARG A 84 -10.53 1.85 5.11
C ARG A 84 -10.82 3.25 5.64
N ASP A 85 -9.81 4.01 6.00
CA ASP A 85 -9.91 5.34 6.64
C ASP A 85 -10.53 6.40 5.70
N ILE A 86 -11.84 6.34 5.50
CA ILE A 86 -12.60 7.36 4.78
C ILE A 86 -13.11 8.44 5.75
N PHE A 87 -13.53 9.59 5.20
CA PHE A 87 -14.28 10.59 5.95
C PHE A 87 -15.78 10.32 5.79
N PRO A 88 -16.45 9.70 6.79
CA PRO A 88 -17.79 9.16 6.61
C PRO A 88 -18.87 10.23 6.42
N THR A 89 -18.66 11.44 6.91
CA THR A 89 -19.59 12.58 6.78
C THR A 89 -19.42 13.37 5.48
N LEU A 90 -18.31 13.18 4.79
CA LEU A 90 -18.06 13.79 3.49
C LEU A 90 -18.62 12.93 2.38
N THR A 91 -19.03 13.55 1.27
CA THR A 91 -19.44 12.82 0.07
C THR A 91 -18.26 12.10 -0.58
N VAL A 92 -18.51 11.18 -1.51
CA VAL A 92 -17.48 10.52 -2.31
C VAL A 92 -16.61 11.57 -2.99
N ARG A 93 -17.22 12.54 -3.68
CA ARG A 93 -16.52 13.63 -4.37
C ARG A 93 -15.64 14.43 -3.40
N GLN A 94 -16.18 14.85 -2.25
CA GLN A 94 -15.43 15.59 -1.23
C GLN A 94 -14.27 14.78 -0.65
N ASN A 95 -14.44 13.47 -0.44
CA ASN A 95 -13.33 12.59 -0.04
C ASN A 95 -12.20 12.60 -1.08
N LEU A 96 -12.54 12.52 -2.38
CA LEU A 96 -11.54 12.56 -3.47
C LEU A 96 -10.84 13.92 -3.53
N GLU A 97 -11.58 15.01 -3.46
CA GLU A 97 -11.04 16.38 -3.49
C GLU A 97 -10.09 16.65 -2.30
N LEU A 98 -10.41 16.11 -1.11
CA LEU A 98 -9.56 16.22 0.08
C LEU A 98 -8.20 15.51 -0.12
N GLY A 99 -8.13 14.49 -0.97
CA GLY A 99 -6.88 13.81 -1.32
C GLY A 99 -5.94 14.65 -2.17
N MET A 100 -6.42 15.68 -2.85
CA MET A 100 -5.61 16.51 -3.76
C MET A 100 -4.58 17.37 -3.01
N LYS A 101 -3.32 17.35 -3.46
CA LYS A 101 -2.24 18.17 -2.86
C LYS A 101 -2.44 19.67 -3.00
N ALA A 102 -3.08 20.13 -4.06
CA ALA A 102 -3.39 21.53 -4.29
C ALA A 102 -4.64 21.67 -5.14
N LYS A 103 -5.53 22.60 -4.76
CA LYS A 103 -6.75 22.91 -5.52
C LYS A 103 -6.39 23.39 -6.93
N GLY A 104 -6.90 22.70 -7.97
CA GLY A 104 -6.69 23.06 -9.37
C GLY A 104 -5.37 22.57 -10.00
N ARG A 105 -4.54 21.80 -9.30
CA ARG A 105 -3.39 21.14 -9.91
C ARG A 105 -3.82 19.78 -10.48
N THR A 106 -3.71 19.64 -11.80
CA THR A 106 -3.88 18.33 -12.46
C THR A 106 -2.63 17.49 -12.21
N GLY A 107 -2.77 16.46 -11.35
CA GLY A 107 -1.80 15.39 -11.22
C GLY A 107 -2.03 14.30 -12.28
N ARG A 108 -1.41 13.12 -12.07
CA ARG A 108 -1.66 11.93 -12.90
C ARG A 108 -3.09 11.40 -12.79
N TRP A 109 -3.88 11.87 -11.80
CA TRP A 109 -5.22 11.40 -11.48
C TRP A 109 -6.21 12.57 -11.41
N SER A 110 -7.32 12.43 -12.11
CA SER A 110 -8.49 13.32 -11.99
C SER A 110 -9.66 12.58 -11.33
N VAL A 111 -10.66 13.33 -10.85
CA VAL A 111 -11.91 12.75 -10.35
C VAL A 111 -12.61 11.94 -11.44
N GLU A 112 -12.56 12.40 -12.68
CA GLU A 112 -13.10 11.73 -13.85
C GLU A 112 -12.39 10.41 -14.15
N ASP A 113 -11.06 10.34 -13.96
CA ASP A 113 -10.30 9.10 -14.09
C ASP A 113 -10.75 8.08 -13.03
N VAL A 114 -10.89 8.53 -11.78
CA VAL A 114 -11.37 7.69 -10.67
C VAL A 114 -12.77 7.18 -10.96
N PHE A 115 -13.68 8.03 -11.42
CA PHE A 115 -15.06 7.65 -11.72
C PHE A 115 -15.16 6.69 -12.92
N ARG A 116 -14.24 6.79 -13.87
CA ARG A 116 -14.13 5.83 -14.99
C ARG A 116 -13.68 4.45 -14.50
N LEU A 117 -12.73 4.40 -13.58
CA LEU A 117 -12.24 3.16 -12.98
C LEU A 117 -13.25 2.53 -12.02
N PHE A 118 -14.00 3.37 -11.31
CA PHE A 118 -14.97 2.96 -10.29
C PHE A 118 -16.37 3.51 -10.59
N PRO A 119 -17.11 2.96 -11.57
CA PRO A 119 -18.45 3.47 -11.94
C PRO A 119 -19.41 3.53 -10.75
N ARG A 120 -19.31 2.59 -9.80
CA ARG A 120 -20.12 2.61 -8.58
C ARG A 120 -19.86 3.82 -7.69
N LEU A 121 -18.64 4.31 -7.63
CA LEU A 121 -18.33 5.56 -6.94
C LEU A 121 -18.84 6.77 -7.70
N ALA A 122 -18.82 6.72 -9.04
CA ALA A 122 -19.40 7.77 -9.87
C ALA A 122 -20.91 7.94 -9.65
N GLU A 123 -21.68 6.81 -9.66
CA GLU A 123 -23.11 6.79 -9.37
C GLU A 123 -23.45 7.38 -8.00
N ARG A 124 -22.50 7.33 -7.06
CA ARG A 124 -22.64 7.78 -5.67
C ARG A 124 -21.80 9.00 -5.33
N GLY A 125 -21.41 9.79 -6.32
CA GLY A 125 -20.52 10.94 -6.16
C GLY A 125 -20.93 11.91 -5.06
N ASP A 126 -22.23 12.13 -4.90
CA ASP A 126 -22.81 13.05 -3.92
C ASP A 126 -23.34 12.33 -2.65
N THR A 127 -23.14 11.00 -2.55
CA THR A 127 -23.48 10.20 -1.38
C THR A 127 -22.39 10.28 -0.32
N GLN A 128 -22.75 10.36 0.96
CA GLN A 128 -21.80 10.32 2.06
C GLN A 128 -21.03 8.99 2.13
N GLY A 129 -19.73 9.05 2.40
CA GLY A 129 -18.86 7.87 2.45
C GLY A 129 -19.30 6.84 3.50
N GLY A 130 -19.87 7.28 4.60
CA GLY A 130 -20.30 6.40 5.69
C GLY A 130 -21.43 5.42 5.33
N VAL A 131 -22.21 5.69 4.27
CA VAL A 131 -23.31 4.79 3.83
C VAL A 131 -22.91 3.87 2.66
N LEU A 132 -21.64 3.94 2.23
CA LEU A 132 -21.09 3.04 1.24
C LEU A 132 -20.88 1.63 1.82
N SER A 133 -20.95 0.61 0.96
CA SER A 133 -20.52 -0.74 1.33
C SER A 133 -19.02 -0.77 1.66
N GLY A 134 -18.57 -1.77 2.43
CA GLY A 134 -17.15 -1.90 2.78
C GLY A 134 -16.22 -1.97 1.57
N GLY A 135 -16.66 -2.61 0.48
CA GLY A 135 -15.88 -2.65 -0.78
C GLY A 135 -15.83 -1.28 -1.47
N GLU A 136 -16.92 -0.52 -1.50
CA GLU A 136 -16.92 0.86 -2.04
C GLU A 136 -16.06 1.79 -1.19
N GLN A 137 -16.07 1.63 0.14
CA GLN A 137 -15.18 2.38 1.04
C GLN A 137 -13.70 2.07 0.76
N GLN A 138 -13.36 0.79 0.51
CA GLN A 138 -12.01 0.41 0.12
C GLN A 138 -11.58 1.07 -1.20
N MET A 139 -12.45 1.05 -2.22
CA MET A 139 -12.18 1.74 -3.49
C MET A 139 -12.02 3.25 -3.29
N LEU A 140 -12.83 3.86 -2.43
CA LEU A 140 -12.74 5.30 -2.12
C LEU A 140 -11.41 5.64 -1.43
N THR A 141 -10.95 4.80 -0.48
CA THR A 141 -9.67 4.99 0.21
C THR A 141 -8.48 4.92 -0.76
N LEU A 142 -8.46 3.90 -1.62
CA LEU A 142 -7.46 3.75 -2.68
C LEU A 142 -7.46 4.98 -3.60
N ALA A 143 -8.63 5.34 -4.13
CA ALA A 143 -8.79 6.47 -5.04
C ALA A 143 -8.37 7.80 -4.40
N ARG A 144 -8.78 8.08 -3.16
CA ARG A 144 -8.39 9.30 -2.44
C ARG A 144 -6.87 9.40 -2.28
N THR A 145 -6.20 8.30 -1.98
CA THR A 145 -4.73 8.29 -1.86
C THR A 145 -4.07 8.62 -3.21
N LEU A 146 -4.59 8.09 -4.31
CA LEU A 146 -4.10 8.39 -5.66
C LEU A 146 -4.31 9.84 -6.08
N MET A 147 -5.40 10.50 -5.63
CA MET A 147 -5.62 11.94 -5.84
C MET A 147 -4.48 12.80 -5.27
N GLY A 148 -3.74 12.30 -4.28
CA GLY A 148 -2.51 12.91 -3.76
C GLY A 148 -1.32 12.86 -4.71
N ASP A 149 -1.46 12.28 -5.89
CA ASP A 149 -0.43 12.12 -6.93
C ASP A 149 0.90 11.54 -6.37
N PRO A 150 0.87 10.37 -5.72
CA PRO A 150 2.06 9.77 -5.16
C PRO A 150 2.97 9.21 -6.24
N ASP A 151 4.28 9.17 -5.98
CA ASP A 151 5.27 8.48 -6.84
C ASP A 151 5.45 7.01 -6.43
N LEU A 152 5.14 6.70 -5.17
CA LEU A 152 5.03 5.36 -4.61
C LEU A 152 3.81 5.29 -3.72
N VAL A 153 2.99 4.26 -3.87
CA VAL A 153 1.87 3.97 -2.98
C VAL A 153 2.14 2.68 -2.21
N MET A 154 2.02 2.75 -0.89
CA MET A 154 2.09 1.59 0.00
C MET A 154 0.67 1.19 0.38
N ILE A 155 0.31 -0.07 0.18
CA ILE A 155 -1.07 -0.56 0.29
C ILE A 155 -1.09 -1.76 1.22
N ASP A 156 -1.87 -1.67 2.28
CA ASP A 156 -1.95 -2.68 3.34
C ASP A 156 -3.25 -3.49 3.19
N GLU A 157 -3.12 -4.76 2.82
CA GLU A 157 -4.17 -5.78 2.69
C GLU A 157 -5.44 -5.29 1.93
N PRO A 158 -5.31 -4.76 0.72
CA PRO A 158 -6.41 -4.12 -0.01
C PRO A 158 -7.54 -5.06 -0.40
N THR A 159 -7.29 -6.38 -0.41
CA THR A 159 -8.26 -7.37 -0.88
C THR A 159 -8.94 -8.14 0.26
N GLU A 160 -8.61 -7.82 1.53
CA GLU A 160 -9.21 -8.50 2.66
C GLU A 160 -10.72 -8.24 2.75
N GLY A 161 -11.48 -9.33 2.93
CA GLY A 161 -12.95 -9.26 3.03
C GLY A 161 -13.67 -8.76 1.79
N LEU A 162 -13.00 -8.65 0.63
CA LEU A 162 -13.65 -8.27 -0.62
C LEU A 162 -14.21 -9.48 -1.36
N ALA A 163 -15.36 -9.25 -2.04
CA ALA A 163 -15.92 -10.21 -2.98
C ALA A 163 -14.99 -10.38 -4.20
N PRO A 164 -14.97 -11.56 -4.86
CA PRO A 164 -14.06 -11.85 -5.98
C PRO A 164 -14.05 -10.78 -7.08
N LYS A 165 -15.22 -10.28 -7.47
CA LYS A 165 -15.35 -9.22 -8.49
C LYS A 165 -14.66 -7.91 -8.10
N LEU A 166 -14.61 -7.56 -6.80
CA LEU A 166 -13.92 -6.37 -6.32
C LEU A 166 -12.40 -6.62 -6.26
N VAL A 167 -11.97 -7.85 -6.02
CA VAL A 167 -10.54 -8.22 -6.10
C VAL A 167 -10.01 -8.03 -7.51
N GLU A 168 -10.75 -8.44 -8.56
CA GLU A 168 -10.41 -8.18 -9.95
C GLU A 168 -10.29 -6.68 -10.25
N LEU A 169 -11.23 -5.88 -9.74
CA LEU A 169 -11.21 -4.43 -9.90
C LEU A 169 -9.98 -3.77 -9.23
N VAL A 170 -9.56 -4.30 -8.06
CA VAL A 170 -8.31 -3.86 -7.40
C VAL A 170 -7.09 -4.23 -8.24
N ALA A 171 -7.06 -5.43 -8.82
CA ALA A 171 -5.98 -5.85 -9.71
C ALA A 171 -5.88 -4.95 -10.96
N ASP A 172 -7.02 -4.60 -11.57
CA ASP A 172 -7.06 -3.66 -12.71
C ASP A 172 -6.57 -2.26 -12.30
N LEU A 173 -6.95 -1.78 -11.12
CA LEU A 173 -6.41 -0.52 -10.58
C LEU A 173 -4.89 -0.58 -10.44
N PHE A 174 -4.32 -1.67 -9.94
CA PHE A 174 -2.85 -1.78 -9.78
C PHE A 174 -2.14 -1.78 -11.12
N ARG A 175 -2.70 -2.43 -12.15
CA ARG A 175 -2.18 -2.35 -13.53
C ARG A 175 -2.20 -0.91 -14.04
N GLU A 176 -3.26 -0.15 -13.77
CA GLU A 176 -3.37 1.26 -14.16
C GLU A 176 -2.39 2.15 -13.38
N ILE A 177 -2.20 1.92 -12.07
CA ILE A 177 -1.20 2.61 -11.24
C ILE A 177 0.19 2.44 -11.86
N LYS A 178 0.58 1.21 -12.18
CA LYS A 178 1.85 0.88 -12.84
C LYS A 178 1.98 1.56 -14.21
N ARG A 179 0.92 1.50 -15.03
CA ARG A 179 0.90 2.14 -16.36
C ARG A 179 1.16 3.66 -16.28
N ARG A 180 0.74 4.31 -15.19
CA ARG A 180 1.01 5.73 -14.91
C ARG A 180 2.37 5.98 -14.25
N GLY A 181 3.22 4.97 -14.13
CA GLY A 181 4.58 5.07 -13.60
C GLY A 181 4.67 5.24 -12.09
N VAL A 182 3.60 4.93 -11.35
CA VAL A 182 3.60 4.93 -9.89
C VAL A 182 4.09 3.58 -9.38
N ALA A 183 5.06 3.59 -8.46
CA ALA A 183 5.54 2.38 -7.81
C ALA A 183 4.54 1.89 -6.75
N ILE A 184 4.54 0.59 -6.46
CA ILE A 184 3.65 -0.03 -5.48
C ILE A 184 4.47 -0.87 -4.50
N LEU A 185 4.27 -0.67 -3.19
CA LEU A 185 4.63 -1.63 -2.16
C LEU A 185 3.32 -2.23 -1.62
N LEU A 186 3.05 -3.47 -1.98
CA LEU A 186 1.83 -4.19 -1.63
C LEU A 186 2.11 -5.10 -0.43
N VAL A 187 1.43 -4.89 0.68
CA VAL A 187 1.35 -5.87 1.77
C VAL A 187 0.11 -6.72 1.55
N GLU A 188 0.30 -8.02 1.42
CA GLU A 188 -0.79 -8.97 1.14
C GLU A 188 -0.58 -10.31 1.85
N GLN A 189 -1.68 -10.90 2.28
CA GLN A 189 -1.71 -12.26 2.77
C GLN A 189 -2.02 -13.26 1.64
N LYS A 190 -2.85 -12.87 0.67
CA LYS A 190 -3.26 -13.71 -0.45
C LYS A 190 -2.14 -13.84 -1.48
N LEU A 191 -1.37 -14.93 -1.36
CA LEU A 191 -0.21 -15.19 -2.21
C LEU A 191 -0.52 -15.11 -3.71
N ALA A 192 -1.70 -15.59 -4.14
CA ALA A 192 -2.07 -15.63 -5.57
C ALA A 192 -2.06 -14.22 -6.20
N ILE A 193 -2.62 -13.21 -5.48
CA ILE A 193 -2.69 -11.81 -5.94
C ILE A 193 -1.29 -11.20 -5.98
N ALA A 194 -0.50 -11.41 -4.92
CA ALA A 194 0.87 -10.92 -4.84
C ALA A 194 1.74 -11.49 -5.98
N LEU A 195 1.61 -12.79 -6.28
CA LEU A 195 2.33 -13.46 -7.37
C LEU A 195 1.93 -12.97 -8.77
N GLU A 196 0.68 -12.52 -8.95
CA GLU A 196 0.19 -12.02 -10.25
C GLU A 196 0.68 -10.61 -10.55
N LEU A 197 0.73 -9.75 -9.51
CA LEU A 197 0.91 -8.31 -9.70
C LEU A 197 2.35 -7.84 -9.56
N SER A 198 3.22 -8.61 -8.89
CA SER A 198 4.55 -8.15 -8.50
C SER A 198 5.64 -8.55 -9.48
N GLU A 199 6.66 -7.73 -9.59
CA GLU A 199 7.94 -8.06 -10.22
C GLU A 199 8.94 -8.65 -9.22
N ARG A 200 8.80 -8.30 -7.93
CA ARG A 200 9.66 -8.78 -6.83
C ARG A 200 8.82 -9.03 -5.61
N MET A 201 9.23 -10.02 -4.84
CA MET A 201 8.56 -10.43 -3.62
C MET A 201 9.54 -10.53 -2.47
N TYR A 202 9.09 -10.06 -1.33
CA TYR A 202 9.72 -10.29 -0.03
C TYR A 202 8.80 -11.17 0.82
N VAL A 203 9.36 -12.19 1.48
CA VAL A 203 8.64 -12.94 2.50
C VAL A 203 9.16 -12.51 3.87
N MET A 204 8.25 -12.17 4.76
CA MET A 204 8.57 -11.78 6.12
C MET A 204 8.24 -12.91 7.09
N GLY A 205 9.18 -13.18 8.02
CA GLY A 205 9.04 -14.09 9.15
C GLY A 205 9.67 -13.47 10.40
N HIS A 206 8.96 -13.50 11.53
CA HIS A 206 9.44 -13.01 12.83
C HIS A 206 10.12 -11.62 12.79
N GLY A 207 9.54 -10.69 12.05
CA GLY A 207 10.04 -9.31 11.96
C GLY A 207 11.25 -9.11 11.05
N GLN A 208 11.62 -10.11 10.24
CA GLN A 208 12.76 -10.08 9.32
C GLN A 208 12.35 -10.50 7.91
N ILE A 209 13.14 -10.13 6.90
CA ILE A 209 13.01 -10.68 5.55
C ILE A 209 13.70 -12.05 5.51
N VAL A 210 12.94 -13.08 5.19
CA VAL A 210 13.43 -14.48 5.10
C VAL A 210 13.60 -14.95 3.65
N PHE A 211 13.04 -14.19 2.69
CA PHE A 211 13.20 -14.44 1.26
C PHE A 211 13.05 -13.14 0.46
N GLU A 212 13.86 -12.99 -0.58
CA GLU A 212 13.74 -12.00 -1.65
C GLU A 212 13.92 -12.72 -2.99
N GLY A 213 13.05 -12.47 -3.96
CA GLY A 213 13.16 -13.06 -5.30
C GLY A 213 12.01 -12.66 -6.22
N ALA A 214 12.06 -13.17 -7.45
CA ALA A 214 10.95 -13.03 -8.39
C ALA A 214 9.75 -13.92 -7.97
N PRO A 215 8.52 -13.62 -8.45
CA PRO A 215 7.35 -14.46 -8.18
C PRO A 215 7.55 -15.95 -8.51
N ASP A 216 8.23 -16.24 -9.61
CA ASP A 216 8.48 -17.63 -10.03
C ASP A 216 9.48 -18.34 -9.12
N ASP A 217 10.47 -17.63 -8.58
CA ASP A 217 11.41 -18.17 -7.58
C ASP A 217 10.64 -18.58 -6.31
N LEU A 218 9.68 -17.76 -5.88
CA LEU A 218 8.85 -18.09 -4.73
C LEU A 218 7.87 -19.25 -5.01
N ARG A 219 7.29 -19.31 -6.22
CA ARG A 219 6.45 -20.46 -6.64
C ARG A 219 7.20 -21.78 -6.55
N GLY A 220 8.46 -21.79 -6.99
CA GLY A 220 9.35 -22.97 -6.95
C GLY A 220 9.89 -23.29 -5.54
N ASN A 221 9.90 -22.34 -4.62
CA ASN A 221 10.47 -22.51 -3.27
C ASN A 221 9.47 -23.10 -2.27
N THR A 222 9.32 -24.42 -2.31
CA THR A 222 8.38 -25.15 -1.43
C THR A 222 8.74 -25.02 0.06
N LEU A 223 10.01 -24.88 0.42
CA LEU A 223 10.46 -24.75 1.80
C LEU A 223 9.99 -23.41 2.38
N VAL A 224 10.28 -22.30 1.70
CA VAL A 224 9.86 -20.96 2.16
C VAL A 224 8.33 -20.87 2.21
N ARG A 225 7.62 -21.40 1.20
CA ARG A 225 6.15 -21.37 1.19
C ARG A 225 5.56 -22.13 2.38
N ARG A 226 6.01 -23.35 2.62
CA ARG A 226 5.51 -24.20 3.69
C ARG A 226 5.82 -23.63 5.07
N GLU A 227 7.01 -23.06 5.26
CA GLU A 227 7.45 -22.55 6.56
C GLU A 227 6.78 -21.21 6.91
N TRP A 228 6.64 -20.30 5.95
CA TRP A 228 6.31 -18.90 6.20
C TRP A 228 4.96 -18.43 5.63
N LEU A 229 4.34 -19.15 4.69
CA LEU A 229 3.13 -18.70 3.99
C LEU A 229 1.94 -19.66 4.13
N GLU A 230 2.18 -20.97 4.12
CA GLU A 230 1.11 -21.98 4.21
C GLU A 230 0.79 -22.28 5.68
N VAL A 231 -0.52 -22.46 5.97
CA VAL A 231 -1.03 -22.85 7.28
C VAL A 231 -1.31 -24.35 7.27
#